data_def39f3d8f8bc2b9fff18e822392b5bb
#
_entry.id   def39f3d8f8bc2b9fff18e822392b5bb
#
_cell.length_a   1.000
_cell.length_b   1.000
_cell.length_c   1.000
_cell.angle_alpha   90.00
_cell.angle_beta   90.00
_cell.angle_gamma   90.00
#
_symmetry.space_group_name_H-M   'P 1'
#
loop_
_entity.id
_entity.type
_entity.pdbx_description
1 polymer ?
#
loop_
_entity_poly.entity_id
_entity_poly.type
_entity_poly.pdbx_seq_one_letter_code
_entity_poly.pdbx_strand_id
1 'polypeptide(L)'
;MGEQQKKLPARLYASARGTEPVKDWLKELALDDRKIVGKDIAKVEFGWPIGMPYCRAMGGGLWEVRSNISDGRIARVLFCMRDGTMVLLHGFIKKTRATPSADLDLARKRMKELMS
;
A
#
# COMPACT_ATOMS: atom_id res chain seq x y z
N MET A 1 25.05 -18.97 1.42
CA MET A 1 23.89 -18.50 0.71
C MET A 1 23.20 -17.40 1.47
N GLY A 2 23.14 -16.21 0.93
CA GLY A 2 22.56 -15.08 1.61
C GLY A 2 21.04 -15.08 1.56
N GLU A 3 20.41 -14.52 2.57
CA GLU A 3 18.99 -14.25 2.54
C GLU A 3 18.71 -13.15 1.53
N GLN A 4 17.57 -13.27 0.86
CA GLN A 4 17.10 -12.22 -0.02
C GLN A 4 16.69 -11.01 0.80
N GLN A 5 17.24 -9.86 0.51
CA GLN A 5 16.92 -8.63 1.23
C GLN A 5 15.83 -7.85 0.50
N LYS A 6 15.01 -7.18 1.28
CA LYS A 6 13.99 -6.28 0.74
C LYS A 6 14.67 -5.07 0.13
N LYS A 7 14.33 -4.78 -1.12
CA LYS A 7 14.84 -3.61 -1.85
C LYS A 7 14.11 -2.34 -1.44
N LEU A 8 12.85 -2.47 -1.03
CA LEU A 8 12.02 -1.35 -0.60
C LEU A 8 11.15 -1.80 0.58
N PRO A 9 11.71 -1.86 1.79
CA PRO A 9 10.95 -2.33 2.95
C PRO A 9 9.72 -1.47 3.22
N ALA A 10 8.62 -2.11 3.58
CA ALA A 10 7.39 -1.40 3.92
C ALA A 10 7.39 -0.94 5.37
N ARG A 11 6.83 0.24 5.61
CA ARG A 11 6.48 0.69 6.95
C ARG A 11 5.11 1.35 6.91
N LEU A 12 4.47 1.36 8.06
CA LEU A 12 3.12 1.90 8.18
C LEU A 12 3.18 3.40 8.45
N TYR A 13 2.39 4.17 7.71
CA TYR A 13 2.16 5.56 8.06
C TYR A 13 1.50 5.60 9.45
N ALA A 14 2.00 6.46 10.31
CA ALA A 14 1.42 6.73 11.61
C ALA A 14 1.05 8.21 11.68
N SER A 15 -0.15 8.50 12.18
CA SER A 15 -0.59 9.88 12.41
C SER A 15 0.15 10.50 13.59
N ALA A 16 -0.02 11.82 13.78
CA ALA A 16 0.56 12.51 14.92
C ALA A 16 0.11 11.92 16.26
N ARG A 17 -1.07 11.30 16.28
CA ARG A 17 -1.60 10.63 17.48
C ARG A 17 -1.11 9.20 17.65
N GLY A 18 -0.34 8.69 16.70
CA GLY A 18 0.16 7.33 16.73
C GLY A 18 -0.76 6.28 16.13
N THR A 19 -1.88 6.68 15.50
CA THR A 19 -2.74 5.72 14.81
C THR A 19 -2.09 5.27 13.52
N GLU A 20 -2.24 3.97 13.20
CA GLU A 20 -1.71 3.37 11.99
C GLU A 20 -2.87 2.86 11.14
N PRO A 21 -3.44 3.72 10.29
CA PRO A 21 -4.70 3.38 9.59
C PRO A 21 -4.61 2.16 8.67
N VAL A 22 -3.49 1.93 8.00
CA VAL A 22 -3.35 0.74 7.14
C VAL A 22 -3.28 -0.53 7.99
N LYS A 23 -2.60 -0.49 9.12
CA LYS A 23 -2.56 -1.63 10.04
C LYS A 23 -3.97 -1.97 10.54
N ASP A 24 -4.72 -0.97 10.95
CA ASP A 24 -6.10 -1.17 11.43
C ASP A 24 -6.99 -1.72 10.31
N TRP A 25 -6.86 -1.18 9.10
CA TRP A 25 -7.60 -1.65 7.95
C TRP A 25 -7.28 -3.11 7.61
N LEU A 26 -6.00 -3.48 7.65
CA LEU A 26 -5.59 -4.88 7.40
C LEU A 26 -6.20 -5.83 8.41
N LYS A 27 -6.28 -5.42 9.67
CA LYS A 27 -6.89 -6.25 10.72
C LYS A 27 -8.38 -6.49 10.51
N GLU A 28 -9.06 -5.59 9.82
CA GLU A 28 -10.49 -5.73 9.51
C GLU A 28 -10.76 -6.71 8.38
N LEU A 29 -9.75 -7.02 7.56
CA LEU A 29 -9.90 -7.97 6.47
C LEU A 29 -10.01 -9.40 7.00
N ALA A 30 -10.77 -10.24 6.27
CA ALA A 30 -10.75 -11.67 6.52
C ALA A 30 -9.31 -12.18 6.40
N LEU A 31 -8.97 -13.21 7.17
CA LEU A 31 -7.60 -13.70 7.25
C LEU A 31 -7.00 -14.03 5.87
N ASP A 32 -7.77 -14.73 5.03
CA ASP A 32 -7.28 -15.09 3.68
C ASP A 32 -7.01 -13.87 2.82
N ASP A 33 -7.88 -12.88 2.89
CA ASP A 33 -7.70 -11.63 2.14
C ASP A 33 -6.49 -10.85 2.65
N ARG A 34 -6.32 -10.80 3.97
CA ARG A 34 -5.16 -10.16 4.60
C ARG A 34 -3.85 -10.79 4.14
N LYS A 35 -3.82 -12.11 4.05
CA LYS A 35 -2.63 -12.84 3.58
C LYS A 35 -2.30 -12.50 2.13
N ILE A 36 -3.32 -12.38 1.28
CA ILE A 36 -3.12 -12.01 -0.12
C ILE A 36 -2.52 -10.61 -0.23
N VAL A 37 -3.10 -9.65 0.48
CA VAL A 37 -2.61 -8.27 0.46
C VAL A 37 -1.17 -8.21 0.98
N GLY A 38 -0.90 -8.87 2.09
CA GLY A 38 0.45 -8.92 2.68
C GLY A 38 1.46 -9.52 1.73
N LYS A 39 1.09 -10.58 1.02
CA LYS A 39 1.96 -11.24 0.04
C LYS A 39 2.26 -10.32 -1.14
N ASP A 40 1.26 -9.58 -1.62
CA ASP A 40 1.45 -8.65 -2.74
C ASP A 40 2.32 -7.46 -2.33
N ILE A 41 2.17 -6.96 -1.11
CA ILE A 41 3.06 -5.94 -0.57
C ILE A 41 4.49 -6.47 -0.52
N ALA A 42 4.68 -7.71 -0.07
CA ALA A 42 6.01 -8.34 -0.02
C ALA A 42 6.63 -8.47 -1.41
N LYS A 43 5.84 -8.76 -2.45
CA LYS A 43 6.35 -8.80 -3.82
C LYS A 43 6.95 -7.45 -4.24
N VAL A 44 6.32 -6.35 -3.83
CA VAL A 44 6.85 -5.01 -4.11
C VAL A 44 8.11 -4.77 -3.29
N GLU A 45 8.11 -5.14 -2.01
CA GLU A 45 9.29 -4.98 -1.15
C GLU A 45 10.53 -5.66 -1.72
N PHE A 46 10.39 -6.89 -2.19
CA PHE A 46 11.52 -7.68 -2.70
C PHE A 46 11.83 -7.42 -4.16
N GLY A 47 10.84 -7.05 -4.96
CA GLY A 47 10.98 -6.93 -6.39
C GLY A 47 11.15 -5.51 -6.92
N TRP A 48 11.12 -4.50 -6.05
CA TRP A 48 11.20 -3.10 -6.51
C TRP A 48 12.45 -2.80 -7.35
N PRO A 49 12.35 -2.07 -8.46
CA PRO A 49 11.09 -1.59 -9.06
C PRO A 49 10.34 -2.71 -9.77
N ILE A 50 9.03 -2.76 -9.55
CA ILE A 50 8.14 -3.76 -10.14
C ILE A 50 6.90 -3.05 -10.68
N GLY A 51 6.44 -3.44 -11.87
CA GLY A 51 5.32 -2.82 -12.51
C GLY A 51 4.02 -3.62 -12.41
N MET A 52 3.10 -3.32 -13.31
CA MET A 52 1.84 -4.04 -13.43
C MET A 52 2.06 -5.55 -13.55
N PRO A 53 1.16 -6.38 -13.02
CA PRO A 53 -0.12 -6.01 -12.40
C PRO A 53 -0.05 -5.66 -10.92
N TYR A 54 1.12 -5.73 -10.29
CA TYR A 54 1.26 -5.59 -8.84
C TYR A 54 1.31 -4.15 -8.35
N CYS A 55 1.94 -3.29 -9.13
CA CYS A 55 2.24 -1.93 -8.68
C CYS A 55 2.00 -0.94 -9.82
N ARG A 56 1.39 0.20 -9.50
CA ARG A 56 1.09 1.22 -10.49
C ARG A 56 1.39 2.61 -9.95
N ALA A 57 2.02 3.45 -10.79
CA ALA A 57 2.25 4.85 -10.45
C ALA A 57 0.95 5.63 -10.58
N MET A 58 0.66 6.46 -9.56
CA MET A 58 -0.54 7.29 -9.52
C MET A 58 -0.24 8.76 -9.73
N GLY A 59 1.03 9.11 -9.95
CA GLY A 59 1.46 10.49 -10.13
C GLY A 59 1.87 11.17 -8.83
N GLY A 60 2.76 12.16 -8.93
CA GLY A 60 3.16 12.96 -7.78
C GLY A 60 3.89 12.19 -6.68
N GLY A 61 4.50 11.06 -7.01
CA GLY A 61 5.19 10.24 -6.02
C GLY A 61 4.31 9.23 -5.31
N LEU A 62 3.06 9.13 -5.69
CA LEU A 62 2.11 8.18 -5.12
C LEU A 62 2.05 6.91 -5.98
N TRP A 63 2.01 5.75 -5.32
CA TRP A 63 1.94 4.43 -5.96
C TRP A 63 0.82 3.61 -5.37
N GLU A 64 0.40 2.57 -6.09
CA GLU A 64 -0.69 1.69 -5.67
C GLU A 64 -0.26 0.23 -5.80
N VAL A 65 -0.48 -0.55 -4.74
CA VAL A 65 -0.42 -2.02 -4.79
C VAL A 65 -1.84 -2.54 -4.94
N ARG A 66 -2.08 -3.38 -5.93
CA ARG A 66 -3.40 -3.97 -6.19
C ARG A 66 -3.39 -5.45 -5.85
N SER A 67 -4.42 -5.90 -5.14
CA SER A 67 -4.57 -7.30 -4.76
C SER A 67 -5.96 -7.80 -5.10
N ASN A 68 -6.02 -8.93 -5.80
CA ASN A 68 -7.29 -9.60 -6.08
C ASN A 68 -7.65 -10.46 -4.88
N ILE A 69 -8.68 -10.06 -4.17
CA ILE A 69 -9.15 -10.77 -2.97
C ILE A 69 -10.49 -11.47 -3.25
N SER A 70 -11.07 -12.08 -2.22
CA SER A 70 -12.29 -12.86 -2.36
C SER A 70 -13.46 -12.05 -2.94
N ASP A 71 -14.41 -12.76 -3.55
CA ASP A 71 -15.66 -12.21 -4.10
C ASP A 71 -15.45 -11.17 -5.22
N GLY A 72 -14.37 -11.31 -5.99
CA GLY A 72 -14.10 -10.41 -7.12
C GLY A 72 -13.75 -9.00 -6.70
N ARG A 73 -13.43 -8.79 -5.42
CA ARG A 73 -13.05 -7.48 -4.91
C ARG A 73 -11.57 -7.21 -5.16
N ILE A 74 -11.22 -5.95 -5.25
CA ILE A 74 -9.83 -5.52 -5.40
C ILE A 74 -9.46 -4.68 -4.19
N ALA A 75 -8.47 -5.15 -3.44
CA ALA A 75 -7.89 -4.37 -2.35
C ALA A 75 -6.76 -3.51 -2.93
N ARG A 76 -6.68 -2.27 -2.49
CA ARG A 76 -5.68 -1.32 -2.96
C ARG A 76 -4.99 -0.68 -1.78
N VAL A 77 -3.67 -0.62 -1.83
CA VAL A 77 -2.86 0.06 -0.82
C VAL A 77 -2.04 1.14 -1.51
N LEU A 78 -2.26 2.38 -1.11
CA LEU A 78 -1.54 3.53 -1.66
C LEU A 78 -0.31 3.79 -0.80
N PHE A 79 0.84 3.99 -1.45
CA PHE A 79 2.09 4.21 -0.75
C PHE A 79 2.95 5.25 -1.47
N CYS A 80 3.91 5.79 -0.75
CA CYS A 80 4.97 6.62 -1.30
C CYS A 80 6.31 6.09 -0.82
N MET A 81 7.38 6.55 -1.47
CA MET A 81 8.74 6.18 -1.06
C MET A 81 9.33 7.30 -0.23
N ARG A 82 9.96 6.93 0.90
CA ARG A 82 10.69 7.86 1.75
C ARG A 82 11.81 7.14 2.45
N ASP A 83 13.01 7.69 2.35
CA ASP A 83 14.18 7.16 3.03
C ASP A 83 14.40 5.66 2.77
N GLY A 84 14.22 5.26 1.51
CA GLY A 84 14.44 3.87 1.10
C GLY A 84 13.35 2.91 1.54
N THR A 85 12.20 3.40 2.00
CA THR A 85 11.07 2.57 2.41
C THR A 85 9.81 2.89 1.62
N MET A 86 8.89 1.93 1.53
CA MET A 86 7.54 2.18 1.04
C MET A 86 6.64 2.46 2.24
N VAL A 87 6.15 3.68 2.33
CA VAL A 87 5.28 4.09 3.43
C VAL A 87 3.83 3.84 3.04
N LEU A 88 3.18 2.91 3.71
CA LEU A 88 1.80 2.53 3.44
C LEU A 88 0.87 3.59 4.01
N LEU A 89 0.19 4.34 3.13
CA LEU A 89 -0.58 5.52 3.49
C LEU A 89 -2.06 5.26 3.71
N HIS A 90 -2.66 4.41 2.86
CA HIS A 90 -4.11 4.21 2.86
C HIS A 90 -4.45 2.90 2.19
N GLY A 91 -5.38 2.15 2.77
CA GLY A 91 -5.90 0.92 2.20
C GLY A 91 -7.42 1.00 2.05
N PHE A 92 -7.93 0.43 0.96
CA PHE A 92 -9.37 0.40 0.71
C PHE A 92 -9.72 -0.71 -0.26
N ILE A 93 -11.01 -1.06 -0.32
CA ILE A 93 -11.52 -2.09 -1.23
C ILE A 93 -12.54 -1.45 -2.16
N LYS A 94 -12.39 -1.72 -3.46
CA LYS A 94 -13.33 -1.24 -4.46
C LYS A 94 -13.60 -2.32 -5.50
N LYS A 95 -14.81 -2.33 -6.03
CA LYS A 95 -15.17 -3.21 -7.13
C LYS A 95 -14.88 -2.59 -8.49
N THR A 96 -14.65 -1.29 -8.54
CA THR A 96 -14.37 -0.55 -9.78
C THR A 96 -12.88 -0.48 -10.07
N ARG A 97 -12.52 -0.26 -11.34
CA ARG A 97 -11.11 -0.15 -11.75
C ARG A 97 -10.48 1.17 -11.32
N ALA A 98 -11.27 2.23 -11.30
CA ALA A 98 -10.76 3.56 -10.99
C ALA A 98 -10.57 3.74 -9.49
N THR A 99 -9.46 4.38 -9.09
CA THR A 99 -9.23 4.76 -7.72
C THR A 99 -10.04 6.02 -7.44
N PRO A 100 -10.93 6.02 -6.43
CA PRO A 100 -11.74 7.20 -6.14
C PRO A 100 -10.89 8.39 -5.73
N SER A 101 -11.32 9.59 -6.11
CA SER A 101 -10.60 10.82 -5.78
C SER A 101 -10.47 11.04 -4.27
N ALA A 102 -11.47 10.65 -3.49
CA ALA A 102 -11.41 10.79 -2.03
C ALA A 102 -10.28 9.96 -1.42
N ASP A 103 -10.07 8.73 -1.91
CA ASP A 103 -8.98 7.88 -1.44
C ASP A 103 -7.62 8.43 -1.85
N LEU A 104 -7.51 8.94 -3.08
CA LEU A 104 -6.29 9.60 -3.54
C LEU A 104 -5.96 10.83 -2.71
N ASP A 105 -6.96 11.67 -2.46
CA ASP A 105 -6.78 12.90 -1.69
C ASP A 105 -6.31 12.61 -0.27
N LEU A 106 -6.88 11.60 0.36
CA LEU A 106 -6.48 11.19 1.71
C LEU A 106 -5.02 10.70 1.73
N ALA A 107 -4.65 9.87 0.76
CA ALA A 107 -3.27 9.38 0.66
C ALA A 107 -2.30 10.53 0.44
N ARG A 108 -2.64 11.47 -0.44
CA ARG A 108 -1.79 12.64 -0.72
C ARG A 108 -1.64 13.54 0.50
N LYS A 109 -2.71 13.70 1.27
CA LYS A 109 -2.66 14.46 2.53
C LYS A 109 -1.68 13.83 3.50
N ARG A 110 -1.76 12.52 3.68
CA ARG A 110 -0.84 11.78 4.56
C ARG A 110 0.60 11.86 4.07
N MET A 111 0.79 11.77 2.74
CA MET A 111 2.11 11.92 2.14
C MET A 111 2.72 13.28 2.44
N LYS A 112 1.93 14.36 2.35
CA LYS A 112 2.39 15.70 2.68
C LYS A 112 2.81 15.82 4.15
N GLU A 113 2.11 15.16 5.04
CA GLU A 113 2.46 15.18 6.46
C GLU A 113 3.85 14.57 6.71
N LEU A 114 4.23 13.56 5.92
CA LEU A 114 5.57 12.97 6.02
C LEU A 114 6.66 13.93 5.55
N MET A 115 6.32 14.82 4.64
CA MET A 115 7.27 15.74 4.02
C MET A 115 7.45 17.03 4.80
N SER A 116 6.60 17.31 5.76
CA SER A 116 6.65 18.55 6.54
C SER A 116 7.52 18.44 7.78
#